data_9909040cf2c1f2565fa7cdd1096c2f39
#
_entry.id   9909040cf2c1f2565fa7cdd1096c2f39
#
_cell.length_a   1.000
_cell.length_b   1.000
_cell.length_c   1.000
_cell.angle_alpha   90.00
_cell.angle_beta   90.00
_cell.angle_gamma   90.00
#
_symmetry.space_group_name_H-M   'P 1'
#
loop_
_entity.id
_entity.type
_entity.pdbx_description
1 polymer ?
#
loop_
_entity_poly.entity_id
_entity_poly.type
_entity_poly.pdbx_seq_one_letter_code
_entity_poly.pdbx_strand_id
1 'polypeptide(L)'
;MRKKRRPAAESAPVHNGTNFSTENRAPPAKEPRAMTMTSRERFAAMLNHKTPDRMPVYPLVNSISRQSLGITYEEWTKDINKCAEAIIRTTDELELDCLCTLVDLSVEAADFGQELLYFKDKAACPDPAHRVVPTEGDYDKIPRIDPAKGKRMSEHVELCRKLVKARGKDKPVVAFVFGPLGIVSMLRGQQEMFMDLYTAPDEVKKGVEIVSDVLCDWIDQLCATGIDAVMFDTLYASRSIMSAEMWDEFEGVYMTRIAERVRSHGCAVMIHNCGQGAYFDEQYERMKPVLFSFAHPPQGCADMKEAVEKYADKMILMGTIDPG
;
A
#
# COMPACT_ATOMS: atom_id res chain seq x y z
N MET A 1 65.16 8.88 -24.58
CA MET A 1 64.31 8.14 -25.54
C MET A 1 63.12 9.02 -25.94
N ARG A 2 62.96 9.24 -27.26
CA ARG A 2 62.14 10.30 -27.89
C ARG A 2 60.62 10.07 -27.73
N LYS A 3 59.88 11.09 -27.23
CA LYS A 3 58.42 11.16 -27.29
C LYS A 3 58.01 11.45 -28.76
N LYS A 4 57.24 10.54 -29.38
CA LYS A 4 56.57 10.80 -30.65
C LYS A 4 55.30 11.61 -30.42
N ARG A 5 55.20 12.81 -31.07
CA ARG A 5 53.97 13.63 -31.17
C ARG A 5 53.06 13.01 -32.23
N ARG A 6 51.75 12.94 -31.96
CA ARG A 6 50.74 12.68 -32.98
C ARG A 6 50.34 14.00 -33.67
N PRO A 7 49.99 13.97 -34.94
CA PRO A 7 49.59 15.17 -35.70
C PRO A 7 48.13 15.57 -35.40
N ALA A 8 47.85 16.86 -35.56
CA ALA A 8 46.54 17.49 -35.43
C ALA A 8 45.62 17.07 -36.57
N ALA A 9 44.31 16.83 -36.21
CA ALA A 9 43.26 16.59 -37.18
C ALA A 9 42.68 17.93 -37.67
N GLU A 10 42.55 18.05 -39.00
CA GLU A 10 41.95 19.18 -39.70
C GLU A 10 40.46 19.36 -39.38
N SER A 11 40.07 20.62 -39.27
CA SER A 11 38.68 21.06 -39.05
C SER A 11 37.89 20.97 -40.38
N ALA A 12 36.76 20.23 -40.35
CA ALA A 12 35.77 20.25 -41.43
C ALA A 12 34.83 21.49 -41.28
N PRO A 13 34.29 22.00 -42.41
CA PRO A 13 33.55 23.25 -42.42
C PRO A 13 32.16 23.15 -41.81
N VAL A 14 31.80 24.21 -41.07
CA VAL A 14 30.49 24.44 -40.48
C VAL A 14 29.47 24.75 -41.57
N HIS A 15 28.48 23.90 -41.77
CA HIS A 15 27.30 24.24 -42.59
C HIS A 15 26.33 25.09 -41.76
N ASN A 16 26.16 26.32 -42.20
CA ASN A 16 25.16 27.27 -41.75
C ASN A 16 23.76 26.86 -42.25
N GLY A 17 22.78 26.95 -41.35
CA GLY A 17 21.41 27.39 -41.67
C GLY A 17 20.38 26.33 -41.94
N THR A 18 19.71 25.88 -40.87
CA THR A 18 18.28 25.62 -40.95
C THR A 18 17.61 26.31 -39.79
N ASN A 19 16.88 27.40 -40.10
CA ASN A 19 15.94 28.10 -39.22
C ASN A 19 14.83 27.13 -38.84
N PHE A 20 14.88 26.52 -37.66
CA PHE A 20 13.70 25.98 -37.02
C PHE A 20 12.95 27.13 -36.36
N SER A 21 11.92 27.64 -37.01
CA SER A 21 10.91 28.45 -36.37
C SER A 21 10.16 27.56 -35.36
N THR A 22 10.53 27.65 -34.08
CA THR A 22 9.73 27.12 -32.99
C THR A 22 8.50 28.01 -32.84
N GLU A 23 7.46 27.80 -33.65
CA GLU A 23 6.13 28.20 -33.27
C GLU A 23 5.75 27.33 -32.04
N ASN A 24 5.89 27.93 -30.87
CA ASN A 24 5.33 27.44 -29.62
C ASN A 24 3.81 27.52 -29.75
N ARG A 25 3.19 26.56 -30.48
CA ARG A 25 1.76 26.32 -30.35
C ARG A 25 1.57 25.62 -29.01
N ALA A 26 1.07 26.39 -28.01
CA ALA A 26 0.49 25.79 -26.83
C ALA A 26 -0.51 24.71 -27.29
N PRO A 27 -0.49 23.51 -26.70
CA PRO A 27 -1.48 22.49 -27.03
C PRO A 27 -2.87 23.12 -26.85
N PRO A 28 -3.84 22.83 -27.73
CA PRO A 28 -5.18 23.36 -27.59
C PRO A 28 -5.68 23.01 -26.20
N ALA A 29 -6.18 24.02 -25.46
CA ALA A 29 -6.81 23.82 -24.18
C ALA A 29 -7.89 22.75 -24.39
N LYS A 30 -7.73 21.59 -23.76
CA LYS A 30 -8.75 20.56 -23.80
C LYS A 30 -9.98 21.18 -23.16
N GLU A 31 -11.06 21.27 -23.92
CA GLU A 31 -12.37 21.62 -23.36
C GLU A 31 -12.59 20.73 -22.13
N PRO A 32 -13.04 21.28 -20.99
CA PRO A 32 -13.30 20.49 -19.82
C PRO A 32 -14.33 19.42 -20.19
N ARG A 33 -13.90 18.17 -20.27
CA ARG A 33 -14.79 17.04 -20.51
C ARG A 33 -15.77 17.05 -19.36
N ALA A 34 -17.06 17.25 -19.64
CA ALA A 34 -18.09 17.24 -18.62
C ALA A 34 -17.95 15.95 -17.82
N MET A 35 -17.53 16.03 -16.56
CA MET A 35 -17.46 14.88 -15.68
C MET A 35 -18.90 14.48 -15.38
N THR A 36 -19.33 13.35 -15.92
CA THR A 36 -20.71 12.85 -15.83
C THR A 36 -20.89 11.85 -14.71
N MET A 37 -19.78 11.27 -14.20
CA MET A 37 -19.77 10.30 -13.11
C MET A 37 -19.08 10.85 -11.87
N THR A 38 -19.61 10.48 -10.71
CA THR A 38 -18.91 10.63 -9.43
C THR A 38 -17.76 9.63 -9.33
N SER A 39 -16.85 9.81 -8.39
CA SER A 39 -15.76 8.84 -8.12
C SER A 39 -16.34 7.45 -7.77
N ARG A 40 -17.42 7.39 -6.99
CA ARG A 40 -18.10 6.13 -6.66
C ARG A 40 -18.65 5.43 -7.89
N GLU A 41 -19.29 6.17 -8.78
CA GLU A 41 -19.83 5.62 -10.02
C GLU A 41 -18.72 5.11 -10.94
N ARG A 42 -17.54 5.77 -10.98
CA ARG A 42 -16.37 5.29 -11.73
C ARG A 42 -15.88 3.96 -11.20
N PHE A 43 -15.70 3.85 -9.87
CA PHE A 43 -15.27 2.58 -9.25
C PHE A 43 -16.33 1.49 -9.45
N ALA A 44 -17.60 1.81 -9.29
CA ALA A 44 -18.68 0.87 -9.54
C ALA A 44 -18.73 0.40 -11.01
N ALA A 45 -18.47 1.30 -11.96
CA ALA A 45 -18.35 0.95 -13.38
C ALA A 45 -17.19 -0.05 -13.59
N MET A 46 -16.00 0.23 -13.04
CA MET A 46 -14.85 -0.68 -13.15
C MET A 46 -15.14 -2.06 -12.55
N LEU A 47 -15.73 -2.12 -11.35
CA LEU A 47 -16.10 -3.38 -10.69
C LEU A 47 -17.12 -4.20 -11.48
N ASN A 48 -17.92 -3.54 -12.33
CA ASN A 48 -18.92 -4.19 -13.19
C ASN A 48 -18.44 -4.33 -14.65
N HIS A 49 -17.14 -4.23 -14.91
CA HIS A 49 -16.51 -4.29 -16.24
C HIS A 49 -17.15 -3.33 -17.26
N LYS A 50 -17.60 -2.16 -16.78
CA LYS A 50 -18.13 -1.07 -17.62
C LYS A 50 -17.10 0.03 -17.77
N THR A 51 -17.12 0.70 -18.91
CA THR A 51 -16.21 1.84 -19.17
C THR A 51 -16.69 3.08 -18.42
N PRO A 52 -15.90 3.64 -17.50
CA PRO A 52 -16.19 4.92 -16.85
C PRO A 52 -15.99 6.10 -17.82
N ASP A 53 -16.50 7.29 -17.47
CA ASP A 53 -16.28 8.53 -18.23
C ASP A 53 -14.78 8.89 -18.33
N ARG A 54 -13.98 8.54 -17.30
CA ARG A 54 -12.51 8.51 -17.28
C ARG A 54 -12.01 7.43 -16.33
N MET A 55 -10.77 7.03 -16.47
CA MET A 55 -10.16 6.12 -15.47
C MET A 55 -10.12 6.79 -14.11
N PRO A 56 -10.48 6.07 -13.02
CA PRO A 56 -10.29 6.55 -11.66
C PRO A 56 -8.80 6.80 -11.36
N VAL A 57 -8.50 7.88 -10.66
CA VAL A 57 -7.16 8.20 -10.19
C VAL A 57 -7.07 7.87 -8.71
N TYR A 58 -6.36 6.80 -8.39
CA TYR A 58 -6.19 6.31 -7.04
C TYR A 58 -4.71 5.97 -6.75
N PRO A 59 -3.84 6.97 -6.54
CA PRO A 59 -2.51 6.71 -6.00
C PRO A 59 -2.61 6.37 -4.51
N LEU A 60 -1.69 5.55 -4.01
CA LEU A 60 -1.54 5.32 -2.57
C LEU A 60 -0.89 6.56 -1.94
N VAL A 61 -1.69 7.61 -1.78
CA VAL A 61 -1.25 8.86 -1.15
C VAL A 61 -1.16 8.62 0.34
N ASN A 62 0.06 8.57 0.82
CA ASN A 62 0.38 8.45 2.25
C ASN A 62 0.97 9.77 2.78
N SER A 63 2.11 9.71 3.40
CA SER A 63 2.79 10.85 4.01
C SER A 63 3.07 12.03 3.09
N ILE A 64 3.00 11.88 1.77
CA ILE A 64 3.15 13.03 0.86
C ILE A 64 2.01 14.04 1.07
N SER A 65 0.85 13.59 1.53
CA SER A 65 -0.29 14.47 1.84
C SER A 65 0.07 15.55 2.87
N ARG A 66 1.01 15.30 3.78
CA ARG A 66 1.49 16.28 4.76
C ARG A 66 2.02 17.57 4.14
N GLN A 67 2.48 17.50 2.88
CA GLN A 67 2.98 18.67 2.17
C GLN A 67 1.89 19.71 1.91
N SER A 68 0.64 19.30 1.77
CA SER A 68 -0.49 20.22 1.61
C SER A 68 -0.69 21.16 2.83
N LEU A 69 -0.19 20.73 4.01
CA LEU A 69 -0.24 21.50 5.25
C LEU A 69 1.13 22.05 5.64
N GLY A 70 2.23 21.70 4.95
CA GLY A 70 3.60 22.10 5.31
C GLY A 70 4.07 21.55 6.65
N ILE A 71 3.57 20.40 7.09
CA ILE A 71 3.89 19.76 8.38
C ILE A 71 4.93 18.64 8.24
N THR A 72 5.59 18.30 9.35
CA THR A 72 6.56 17.21 9.42
C THR A 72 5.86 15.85 9.35
N TYR A 73 6.65 14.79 9.08
CA TYR A 73 6.13 13.41 9.11
C TYR A 73 5.63 13.06 10.52
N GLU A 74 6.41 13.43 11.55
CA GLU A 74 6.04 13.15 12.94
C GLU A 74 4.73 13.83 13.35
N GLU A 75 4.53 15.11 12.98
CA GLU A 75 3.26 15.81 13.25
C GLU A 75 2.09 15.13 12.52
N TRP A 76 2.31 14.75 11.26
CA TRP A 76 1.29 14.13 10.44
C TRP A 76 0.86 12.77 10.99
N THR A 77 1.81 11.93 11.43
CA THR A 77 1.50 10.57 11.93
C THR A 77 0.97 10.55 13.38
N LYS A 78 1.32 11.56 14.20
CA LYS A 78 0.90 11.64 15.62
C LYS A 78 -0.37 12.47 15.86
N ASP A 79 -0.81 13.26 14.89
CA ASP A 79 -2.02 14.09 15.02
C ASP A 79 -3.05 13.67 13.97
N ILE A 80 -4.03 12.88 14.40
CA ILE A 80 -5.06 12.33 13.52
C ILE A 80 -5.92 13.40 12.84
N ASN A 81 -6.06 14.59 13.44
CA ASN A 81 -6.81 15.69 12.83
C ASN A 81 -6.02 16.29 11.67
N LYS A 82 -4.72 16.55 11.87
CA LYS A 82 -3.81 16.99 10.80
C LYS A 82 -3.69 15.96 9.71
N CYS A 83 -3.60 14.66 10.07
CA CYS A 83 -3.57 13.57 9.11
C CYS A 83 -4.82 13.56 8.22
N ALA A 84 -6.01 13.60 8.83
CA ALA A 84 -7.28 13.63 8.11
C ALA A 84 -7.40 14.86 7.19
N GLU A 85 -7.06 16.05 7.70
CA GLU A 85 -7.08 17.30 6.93
C GLU A 85 -6.13 17.22 5.72
N ALA A 86 -4.91 16.74 5.92
CA ALA A 86 -3.92 16.59 4.86
C ALA A 86 -4.41 15.65 3.75
N ILE A 87 -4.95 14.48 4.12
CA ILE A 87 -5.49 13.50 3.14
C ILE A 87 -6.66 14.11 2.37
N ILE A 88 -7.62 14.73 3.06
CA ILE A 88 -8.80 15.34 2.42
C ILE A 88 -8.37 16.44 1.46
N ARG A 89 -7.52 17.36 1.92
CA ARG A 89 -7.02 18.47 1.13
C ARG A 89 -6.26 18.01 -0.11
N THR A 90 -5.34 17.08 0.03
CA THR A 90 -4.60 16.53 -1.10
C THR A 90 -5.52 15.82 -2.09
N THR A 91 -6.51 15.06 -1.59
CA THR A 91 -7.51 14.40 -2.44
C THR A 91 -8.32 15.39 -3.26
N ASP A 92 -8.70 16.51 -2.66
CA ASP A 92 -9.47 17.55 -3.33
C ASP A 92 -8.62 18.37 -4.32
N GLU A 93 -7.41 18.79 -3.91
CA GLU A 93 -6.49 19.59 -4.75
C GLU A 93 -6.00 18.83 -5.99
N LEU A 94 -5.81 17.52 -5.87
CA LEU A 94 -5.35 16.67 -6.97
C LEU A 94 -6.51 15.93 -7.68
N GLU A 95 -7.76 16.22 -7.32
CA GLU A 95 -8.97 15.59 -7.89
C GLU A 95 -8.90 14.05 -7.88
N LEU A 96 -8.36 13.46 -6.79
CA LEU A 96 -8.25 12.01 -6.65
C LEU A 96 -9.63 11.38 -6.45
N ASP A 97 -9.81 10.15 -6.92
CA ASP A 97 -11.09 9.45 -6.87
C ASP A 97 -11.28 8.59 -5.61
N CYS A 98 -10.27 8.44 -4.77
CA CYS A 98 -10.33 7.60 -3.57
C CYS A 98 -9.51 8.20 -2.44
N LEU A 99 -9.93 7.96 -1.20
CA LEU A 99 -9.17 8.28 0.01
C LEU A 99 -8.63 6.97 0.61
N CYS A 100 -7.36 6.98 1.02
CA CYS A 100 -6.72 5.84 1.65
C CYS A 100 -6.10 6.24 3.00
N THR A 101 -6.20 5.36 3.99
CA THR A 101 -5.70 5.63 5.36
C THR A 101 -4.29 5.11 5.61
N LEU A 102 -3.46 5.00 4.59
CA LEU A 102 -2.05 4.63 4.78
C LEU A 102 -1.31 5.74 5.54
N VAL A 103 -1.29 5.64 6.87
CA VAL A 103 -0.64 6.62 7.77
C VAL A 103 0.85 6.33 7.85
N ASP A 104 1.22 5.27 8.54
CA ASP A 104 2.56 4.72 8.56
C ASP A 104 2.48 3.19 8.67
N LEU A 105 3.62 2.53 8.53
CA LEU A 105 3.67 1.06 8.47
C LEU A 105 3.67 0.41 9.86
N SER A 106 3.54 1.19 10.95
CA SER A 106 3.78 0.71 12.32
C SER A 106 2.57 0.91 13.24
N VAL A 107 1.41 1.24 12.68
CA VAL A 107 0.17 1.49 13.47
C VAL A 107 -0.15 0.29 14.35
N GLU A 108 -0.21 -0.89 13.76
CA GLU A 108 -0.55 -2.13 14.44
C GLU A 108 0.54 -2.53 15.44
N ALA A 109 1.80 -2.55 15.00
CA ALA A 109 2.93 -2.96 15.84
C ALA A 109 3.05 -2.11 17.12
N ALA A 110 2.75 -0.80 17.06
CA ALA A 110 2.79 0.08 18.20
C ALA A 110 1.83 -0.34 19.32
N ASP A 111 0.61 -0.76 18.95
CA ASP A 111 -0.40 -1.14 19.94
C ASP A 111 -0.12 -2.54 20.53
N PHE A 112 0.60 -3.41 19.80
CA PHE A 112 1.16 -4.63 20.38
C PHE A 112 2.31 -4.37 21.38
N GLY A 113 2.69 -3.09 21.56
CA GLY A 113 3.73 -2.69 22.52
C GLY A 113 5.12 -2.47 21.89
N GLN A 114 5.23 -2.52 20.55
CA GLN A 114 6.50 -2.24 19.89
C GLN A 114 6.86 -0.75 20.00
N GLU A 115 8.00 -0.47 20.61
CA GLU A 115 8.54 0.89 20.65
C GLU A 115 8.92 1.36 19.26
N LEU A 116 8.60 2.64 18.95
CA LEU A 116 8.85 3.23 17.64
C LEU A 116 9.80 4.42 17.73
N LEU A 117 10.70 4.48 16.76
CA LEU A 117 11.53 5.66 16.49
C LEU A 117 10.80 6.56 15.51
N TYR A 118 10.55 7.81 15.91
CA TYR A 118 9.90 8.82 15.07
C TYR A 118 10.92 9.79 14.49
N PHE A 119 10.67 10.21 13.27
CA PHE A 119 11.55 11.11 12.54
C PHE A 119 10.79 12.28 11.94
N LYS A 120 11.48 13.40 11.74
CA LYS A 120 10.90 14.62 11.18
C LYS A 120 10.40 14.43 9.74
N ASP A 121 11.19 13.76 8.89
CA ASP A 121 10.96 13.73 7.44
C ASP A 121 10.90 12.32 6.82
N LYS A 122 10.88 11.27 7.64
CA LYS A 122 10.72 9.88 7.17
C LYS A 122 9.79 9.08 8.08
N ALA A 123 9.32 7.93 7.59
CA ALA A 123 8.44 7.04 8.31
C ALA A 123 9.02 6.61 9.67
N ALA A 124 8.14 6.45 10.66
CA ALA A 124 8.48 5.78 11.90
C ALA A 124 8.91 4.33 11.60
N CYS A 125 9.79 3.80 12.44
CA CYS A 125 10.18 2.40 12.34
C CYS A 125 10.27 1.77 13.75
N PRO A 126 10.11 0.44 13.85
CA PRO A 126 10.31 -0.28 15.10
C PRO A 126 11.72 -0.06 15.67
N ASP A 127 11.81 0.21 16.97
CA ASP A 127 13.10 0.30 17.65
C ASP A 127 13.74 -1.10 17.75
N PRO A 128 14.90 -1.34 17.14
CA PRO A 128 15.56 -2.65 17.20
C PRO A 128 16.07 -3.02 18.60
N ALA A 129 16.23 -2.05 19.50
CA ALA A 129 16.71 -2.28 20.87
C ALA A 129 15.59 -2.79 21.80
N HIS A 130 14.31 -2.56 21.43
CA HIS A 130 13.17 -2.89 22.28
C HIS A 130 12.12 -3.68 21.48
N ARG A 131 12.37 -4.98 21.32
CA ARG A 131 11.47 -5.87 20.59
C ARG A 131 10.42 -6.49 21.52
N VAL A 132 9.18 -6.58 21.04
CA VAL A 132 8.10 -7.32 21.74
C VAL A 132 8.41 -8.82 21.76
N VAL A 133 9.04 -9.34 20.68
CA VAL A 133 9.50 -10.72 20.57
C VAL A 133 11.02 -10.72 20.52
N PRO A 134 11.72 -10.69 21.67
CA PRO A 134 13.19 -10.63 21.70
C PRO A 134 13.86 -11.95 21.27
N THR A 135 13.21 -13.10 21.52
CA THR A 135 13.74 -14.43 21.12
C THR A 135 12.67 -15.25 20.41
N GLU A 136 13.09 -16.32 19.74
CA GLU A 136 12.18 -17.27 19.05
C GLU A 136 11.20 -17.98 20.00
N GLY A 137 11.48 -18.03 21.30
CA GLY A 137 10.58 -18.58 22.32
C GLY A 137 9.55 -17.61 22.88
N ASP A 138 9.44 -16.38 22.34
CA ASP A 138 8.61 -15.33 22.90
C ASP A 138 7.38 -14.99 22.02
N TYR A 139 7.14 -15.66 20.91
CA TYR A 139 6.01 -15.38 20.01
C TYR A 139 4.65 -15.59 20.70
N ASP A 140 4.51 -16.54 21.60
CA ASP A 140 3.29 -16.79 22.36
C ASP A 140 3.01 -15.72 23.43
N LYS A 141 4.00 -14.85 23.70
CA LYS A 141 3.90 -13.71 24.64
C LYS A 141 3.41 -12.43 23.96
N ILE A 142 3.22 -12.44 22.64
CA ILE A 142 2.57 -11.30 21.94
C ILE A 142 1.23 -11.03 22.63
N PRO A 143 0.96 -9.79 23.09
CA PRO A 143 -0.24 -9.52 23.86
C PRO A 143 -1.50 -9.62 22.99
N ARG A 144 -2.54 -10.27 23.49
CA ARG A 144 -3.88 -10.20 22.91
C ARG A 144 -4.50 -8.87 23.34
N ILE A 145 -4.45 -7.89 22.47
CA ILE A 145 -4.94 -6.55 22.72
C ILE A 145 -6.38 -6.38 22.24
N ASP A 146 -7.08 -5.43 22.85
CA ASP A 146 -8.37 -4.94 22.35
C ASP A 146 -8.09 -3.69 21.47
N PRO A 147 -8.29 -3.74 20.14
CA PRO A 147 -8.00 -2.61 19.26
C PRO A 147 -8.74 -1.32 19.62
N ALA A 148 -9.90 -1.42 20.30
CA ALA A 148 -10.63 -0.24 20.77
C ALA A 148 -9.90 0.50 21.89
N LYS A 149 -9.00 -0.17 22.60
CA LYS A 149 -8.17 0.39 23.68
C LYS A 149 -6.75 0.73 23.22
N GLY A 150 -6.34 0.21 22.07
CA GLY A 150 -5.08 0.55 21.41
C GLY A 150 -5.11 1.99 20.93
N LYS A 151 -4.04 2.75 21.22
CA LYS A 151 -4.01 4.18 20.85
C LYS A 151 -4.00 4.36 19.33
N ARG A 152 -3.09 3.66 18.65
CA ARG A 152 -2.86 3.85 17.21
C ARG A 152 -3.97 3.21 16.36
N MET A 153 -4.43 2.02 16.74
CA MET A 153 -5.53 1.35 16.06
C MET A 153 -6.84 2.13 16.22
N SER A 154 -7.16 2.64 17.42
CA SER A 154 -8.34 3.47 17.63
C SER A 154 -8.27 4.83 16.92
N GLU A 155 -7.10 5.46 16.86
CA GLU A 155 -6.86 6.68 16.06
C GLU A 155 -7.10 6.41 14.57
N HIS A 156 -6.69 5.25 14.06
CA HIS A 156 -6.91 4.87 12.67
C HIS A 156 -8.40 4.64 12.36
N VAL A 157 -9.15 4.01 13.29
CA VAL A 157 -10.62 3.91 13.20
C VAL A 157 -11.25 5.30 13.16
N GLU A 158 -10.77 6.23 13.99
CA GLU A 158 -11.28 7.61 13.98
C GLU A 158 -10.90 8.35 12.68
N LEU A 159 -9.72 8.10 12.10
CA LEU A 159 -9.34 8.59 10.79
C LEU A 159 -10.35 8.15 9.73
N CYS A 160 -10.68 6.85 9.68
CA CYS A 160 -11.70 6.33 8.77
C CYS A 160 -13.03 7.08 8.92
N ARG A 161 -13.53 7.28 10.15
CA ARG A 161 -14.77 8.05 10.41
C ARG A 161 -14.69 9.47 9.86
N LYS A 162 -13.57 10.16 10.07
CA LYS A 162 -13.37 11.53 9.56
C LYS A 162 -13.40 11.58 8.05
N LEU A 163 -12.71 10.67 7.37
CA LEU A 163 -12.67 10.59 5.90
C LEU A 163 -14.05 10.24 5.33
N VAL A 164 -14.74 9.24 5.89
CA VAL A 164 -16.10 8.85 5.51
C VAL A 164 -17.06 10.01 5.68
N LYS A 165 -17.02 10.69 6.83
CA LYS A 165 -17.86 11.87 7.09
C LYS A 165 -17.61 13.01 6.08
N ALA A 166 -16.35 13.23 5.73
CA ALA A 166 -15.95 14.34 4.87
C ALA A 166 -16.26 14.08 3.39
N ARG A 167 -15.99 12.89 2.86
CA ARG A 167 -16.03 12.58 1.43
C ARG A 167 -16.72 11.27 1.06
N GLY A 168 -17.12 10.45 2.02
CA GLY A 168 -17.68 9.13 1.78
C GLY A 168 -18.95 9.10 0.93
N LYS A 169 -19.66 10.22 0.75
CA LYS A 169 -20.80 10.29 -0.18
C LYS A 169 -20.38 10.23 -1.65
N ASP A 170 -19.23 10.85 -1.97
CA ASP A 170 -18.81 11.08 -3.35
C ASP A 170 -17.63 10.19 -3.76
N LYS A 171 -16.79 9.83 -2.81
CA LYS A 171 -15.54 9.09 -3.03
C LYS A 171 -15.48 7.84 -2.15
N PRO A 172 -14.96 6.71 -2.65
CA PRO A 172 -14.63 5.57 -1.80
C PRO A 172 -13.58 5.91 -0.75
N VAL A 173 -13.71 5.29 0.42
CA VAL A 173 -12.72 5.37 1.51
C VAL A 173 -12.20 3.97 1.78
N VAL A 174 -10.87 3.81 1.75
CA VAL A 174 -10.18 2.53 1.89
C VAL A 174 -9.29 2.56 3.13
N ALA A 175 -9.48 1.62 4.05
CA ALA A 175 -8.55 1.40 5.15
C ALA A 175 -7.35 0.58 4.65
N PHE A 176 -6.14 0.98 5.03
CA PHE A 176 -4.91 0.25 4.73
C PHE A 176 -4.45 -0.51 5.97
N VAL A 177 -4.20 -1.80 5.83
CA VAL A 177 -3.89 -2.72 6.94
C VAL A 177 -2.75 -3.64 6.53
N PHE A 178 -1.80 -3.87 7.42
CA PHE A 178 -0.74 -4.84 7.18
C PHE A 178 -1.23 -6.28 7.31
N GLY A 179 -0.64 -7.18 6.53
CA GLY A 179 -0.79 -8.60 6.74
C GLY A 179 -0.14 -9.04 8.07
N PRO A 180 -0.63 -10.13 8.69
CA PRO A 180 -0.20 -10.53 10.03
C PRO A 180 1.29 -10.88 10.10
N LEU A 181 1.87 -11.48 9.07
CA LEU A 181 3.31 -11.78 9.04
C LEU A 181 4.17 -10.51 8.97
N GLY A 182 3.68 -9.50 8.25
CA GLY A 182 4.29 -8.16 8.21
C GLY A 182 4.35 -7.52 9.60
N ILE A 183 3.25 -7.61 10.37
CA ILE A 183 3.21 -7.11 11.75
C ILE A 183 4.17 -7.90 12.64
N VAL A 184 4.12 -9.23 12.58
CA VAL A 184 5.02 -10.11 13.35
C VAL A 184 6.48 -9.76 13.08
N SER A 185 6.85 -9.45 11.82
CA SER A 185 8.22 -9.05 11.49
C SER A 185 8.65 -7.74 12.17
N MET A 186 7.70 -6.82 12.41
CA MET A 186 7.98 -5.59 13.15
C MET A 186 8.18 -5.84 14.65
N LEU A 187 7.51 -6.84 15.21
CA LEU A 187 7.61 -7.21 16.62
C LEU A 187 8.89 -7.98 16.94
N ARG A 188 9.36 -8.81 16.00
CA ARG A 188 10.53 -9.69 16.17
C ARG A 188 11.82 -9.08 15.62
N GLY A 189 11.73 -8.39 14.51
CA GLY A 189 12.81 -8.05 13.62
C GLY A 189 12.74 -8.91 12.36
N GLN A 190 12.84 -8.27 11.19
CA GLN A 190 12.64 -8.95 9.92
C GLN A 190 13.67 -10.09 9.69
N GLN A 191 14.93 -9.83 9.99
CA GLN A 191 16.00 -10.82 9.79
C GLN A 191 15.82 -12.02 10.72
N GLU A 192 15.53 -11.75 11.98
CA GLU A 192 15.30 -12.77 13.01
C GLU A 192 14.07 -13.61 12.66
N MET A 193 12.95 -12.97 12.28
CA MET A 193 11.75 -13.68 11.87
C MET A 193 12.03 -14.62 10.67
N PHE A 194 12.77 -14.17 9.65
CA PHE A 194 13.11 -15.04 8.53
C PHE A 194 13.94 -16.25 8.93
N MET A 195 14.82 -16.12 9.91
CA MET A 195 15.53 -17.27 10.46
C MET A 195 14.57 -18.21 11.20
N ASP A 196 13.66 -17.65 12.00
CA ASP A 196 12.72 -18.39 12.82
C ASP A 196 11.68 -19.17 11.96
N LEU A 197 11.36 -18.73 10.74
CA LEU A 197 10.54 -19.52 9.80
C LEU A 197 11.10 -20.92 9.54
N TYR A 198 12.41 -21.08 9.63
CA TYR A 198 13.09 -22.36 9.44
C TYR A 198 13.45 -23.07 10.74
N THR A 199 13.79 -22.32 11.79
CA THR A 199 14.31 -22.89 13.03
C THR A 199 13.25 -23.08 14.11
N ALA A 200 12.18 -22.28 14.09
CA ALA A 200 11.08 -22.30 15.06
C ALA A 200 9.71 -22.04 14.40
N PRO A 201 9.34 -22.77 13.31
CA PRO A 201 8.14 -22.46 12.51
C PRO A 201 6.85 -22.46 13.34
N ASP A 202 6.71 -23.37 14.29
CA ASP A 202 5.51 -23.46 15.12
C ASP A 202 5.36 -22.27 16.07
N GLU A 203 6.47 -21.70 16.53
CA GLU A 203 6.45 -20.50 17.37
C GLU A 203 6.02 -19.27 16.53
N VAL A 204 6.57 -19.11 15.33
CA VAL A 204 6.13 -18.04 14.41
C VAL A 204 4.62 -18.13 14.14
N LYS A 205 4.10 -19.33 13.87
CA LYS A 205 2.66 -19.55 13.64
C LYS A 205 1.80 -19.14 14.84
N LYS A 206 2.26 -19.37 16.07
CA LYS A 206 1.54 -18.88 17.28
C LYS A 206 1.45 -17.36 17.28
N GLY A 207 2.54 -16.66 16.96
CA GLY A 207 2.55 -15.21 16.87
C GLY A 207 1.61 -14.68 15.77
N VAL A 208 1.67 -15.28 14.58
CA VAL A 208 0.78 -14.92 13.45
C VAL A 208 -0.68 -15.17 13.80
N GLU A 209 -1.00 -16.26 14.51
CA GLU A 209 -2.36 -16.57 14.97
C GLU A 209 -2.88 -15.49 15.92
N ILE A 210 -2.09 -15.09 16.94
CA ILE A 210 -2.47 -14.02 17.90
C ILE A 210 -2.72 -12.70 17.17
N VAL A 211 -1.82 -12.31 16.26
CA VAL A 211 -1.96 -11.07 15.49
C VAL A 211 -3.19 -11.12 14.59
N SER A 212 -3.46 -12.27 13.97
CA SER A 212 -4.62 -12.45 13.08
C SER A 212 -5.96 -12.34 13.83
N ASP A 213 -6.05 -12.84 15.07
CA ASP A 213 -7.23 -12.68 15.91
C ASP A 213 -7.50 -11.20 16.19
N VAL A 214 -6.47 -10.46 16.60
CA VAL A 214 -6.58 -9.01 16.86
C VAL A 214 -6.95 -8.23 15.58
N LEU A 215 -6.39 -8.63 14.42
CA LEU A 215 -6.76 -8.02 13.15
C LEU A 215 -8.22 -8.23 12.79
N CYS A 216 -8.79 -9.42 13.07
CA CYS A 216 -10.22 -9.65 12.85
C CYS A 216 -11.08 -8.70 13.69
N ASP A 217 -10.74 -8.51 14.97
CA ASP A 217 -11.46 -7.59 15.87
C ASP A 217 -11.31 -6.12 15.43
N TRP A 218 -10.14 -5.75 14.89
CA TRP A 218 -9.91 -4.40 14.37
C TRP A 218 -10.65 -4.14 13.07
N ILE A 219 -10.73 -5.12 12.17
CA ILE A 219 -11.52 -5.05 10.94
C ILE A 219 -12.97 -4.77 11.21
N ASP A 220 -13.57 -5.38 12.25
CA ASP A 220 -14.94 -5.08 12.66
C ASP A 220 -15.13 -3.60 12.96
N GLN A 221 -14.18 -2.99 13.66
CA GLN A 221 -14.24 -1.58 14.02
C GLN A 221 -14.00 -0.66 12.81
N LEU A 222 -13.06 -1.04 11.92
CA LEU A 222 -12.81 -0.29 10.68
C LEU A 222 -14.04 -0.31 9.77
N CYS A 223 -14.60 -1.48 9.51
CA CYS A 223 -15.79 -1.63 8.66
C CYS A 223 -17.02 -0.91 9.24
N ALA A 224 -17.19 -0.90 10.56
CA ALA A 224 -18.27 -0.17 11.24
C ALA A 224 -18.19 1.36 11.04
N THR A 225 -17.09 1.91 10.55
CA THR A 225 -16.97 3.33 10.21
C THR A 225 -17.69 3.72 8.92
N GLY A 226 -18.06 2.74 8.09
CA GLY A 226 -18.68 2.95 6.78
C GLY A 226 -17.65 3.11 5.64
N ILE A 227 -16.44 2.58 5.81
CA ILE A 227 -15.47 2.46 4.71
C ILE A 227 -15.97 1.50 3.63
N ASP A 228 -15.43 1.62 2.42
CA ASP A 228 -15.84 0.81 1.28
C ASP A 228 -14.99 -0.46 1.12
N ALA A 229 -13.74 -0.39 1.55
CA ALA A 229 -12.81 -1.50 1.39
C ALA A 229 -11.70 -1.49 2.45
N VAL A 230 -11.08 -2.65 2.63
CA VAL A 230 -9.79 -2.81 3.31
C VAL A 230 -8.76 -3.25 2.27
N MET A 231 -7.65 -2.50 2.19
CA MET A 231 -6.49 -2.87 1.38
C MET A 231 -5.42 -3.45 2.29
N PHE A 232 -5.07 -4.70 2.03
CA PHE A 232 -4.01 -5.39 2.76
C PHE A 232 -2.67 -5.22 2.08
N ASP A 233 -1.64 -4.85 2.83
CA ASP A 233 -0.26 -4.97 2.39
C ASP A 233 0.25 -6.37 2.71
N THR A 234 0.36 -7.19 1.68
CA THR A 234 0.88 -8.55 1.76
C THR A 234 2.38 -8.56 1.43
N LEU A 235 3.15 -7.82 2.22
CA LEU A 235 4.55 -7.45 1.99
C LEU A 235 5.43 -8.61 1.48
N TYR A 236 5.20 -9.83 1.99
CA TYR A 236 6.05 -10.99 1.73
C TYR A 236 5.55 -11.90 0.60
N ALA A 237 4.36 -11.65 0.05
CA ALA A 237 3.74 -12.49 -0.96
C ALA A 237 4.33 -12.29 -2.37
N SER A 238 5.64 -12.38 -2.50
CA SER A 238 6.34 -12.23 -3.78
C SER A 238 7.59 -13.09 -3.88
N ARG A 239 7.93 -13.50 -5.10
CA ARG A 239 9.12 -14.31 -5.41
C ARG A 239 10.44 -13.65 -4.98
N SER A 240 10.47 -12.32 -4.90
CA SER A 240 11.66 -11.61 -4.47
C SER A 240 11.96 -11.75 -2.97
N ILE A 241 11.00 -12.27 -2.18
CA ILE A 241 11.11 -12.34 -0.72
C ILE A 241 11.10 -13.78 -0.21
N MET A 242 10.06 -14.57 -0.53
CA MET A 242 9.93 -15.96 -0.09
C MET A 242 9.20 -16.80 -1.16
N SER A 243 9.14 -18.12 -1.00
CA SER A 243 8.35 -18.98 -1.89
C SER A 243 6.85 -18.83 -1.64
N ALA A 244 6.05 -19.20 -2.64
CA ALA A 244 4.59 -19.16 -2.52
C ALA A 244 4.07 -20.09 -1.41
N GLU A 245 4.69 -21.26 -1.29
CA GLU A 245 4.36 -22.27 -0.25
C GLU A 245 4.64 -21.71 1.15
N MET A 246 5.79 -21.05 1.34
CA MET A 246 6.12 -20.41 2.63
C MET A 246 5.15 -19.28 2.94
N TRP A 247 4.85 -18.43 1.95
CA TRP A 247 3.86 -17.38 2.17
C TRP A 247 2.50 -17.97 2.56
N ASP A 248 2.05 -18.98 1.84
CA ASP A 248 0.76 -19.64 2.12
C ASP A 248 0.72 -20.26 3.52
N GLU A 249 1.79 -20.93 3.91
CA GLU A 249 1.91 -21.59 5.23
C GLU A 249 1.91 -20.59 6.40
N PHE A 250 2.62 -19.47 6.27
CA PHE A 250 2.83 -18.54 7.38
C PHE A 250 1.93 -17.30 7.35
N GLU A 251 1.28 -16.98 6.22
CA GLU A 251 0.38 -15.84 6.12
C GLU A 251 -0.91 -16.17 5.37
N GLY A 252 -0.84 -16.83 4.20
CA GLY A 252 -1.97 -17.05 3.30
C GLY A 252 -3.17 -17.70 3.97
N VAL A 253 -2.96 -18.76 4.75
CA VAL A 253 -4.03 -19.48 5.47
C VAL A 253 -4.76 -18.57 6.47
N TYR A 254 -4.05 -17.64 7.12
CA TYR A 254 -4.62 -16.68 8.06
C TYR A 254 -5.37 -15.56 7.33
N MET A 255 -4.84 -15.10 6.19
CA MET A 255 -5.46 -14.07 5.36
C MET A 255 -6.84 -14.50 4.84
N THR A 256 -7.12 -15.80 4.70
CA THR A 256 -8.44 -16.31 4.30
C THR A 256 -9.53 -15.81 5.26
N ARG A 257 -9.38 -16.07 6.57
CA ARG A 257 -10.38 -15.67 7.58
C ARG A 257 -10.46 -14.16 7.76
N ILE A 258 -9.30 -13.47 7.66
CA ILE A 258 -9.25 -12.01 7.76
C ILE A 258 -10.01 -11.37 6.59
N ALA A 259 -9.80 -11.84 5.36
CA ALA A 259 -10.51 -11.37 4.18
C ALA A 259 -12.01 -11.72 4.22
N GLU A 260 -12.39 -12.89 4.74
CA GLU A 260 -13.79 -13.26 4.98
C GLU A 260 -14.47 -12.34 5.99
N ARG A 261 -13.73 -11.91 7.02
CA ARG A 261 -14.24 -10.94 8.01
C ARG A 261 -14.58 -9.61 7.36
N VAL A 262 -13.71 -9.08 6.47
CA VAL A 262 -14.00 -7.86 5.69
C VAL A 262 -15.28 -8.03 4.87
N ARG A 263 -15.39 -9.12 4.11
CA ARG A 263 -16.56 -9.37 3.26
C ARG A 263 -17.85 -9.56 4.04
N SER A 264 -17.79 -10.12 5.26
CA SER A 264 -18.97 -10.30 6.11
C SER A 264 -19.64 -8.98 6.53
N HIS A 265 -18.86 -7.87 6.49
CA HIS A 265 -19.35 -6.50 6.71
C HIS A 265 -19.81 -5.81 5.42
N GLY A 266 -19.79 -6.50 4.27
CA GLY A 266 -20.11 -5.89 2.97
C GLY A 266 -19.01 -4.98 2.41
N CYS A 267 -17.83 -4.95 3.02
CA CYS A 267 -16.66 -4.22 2.54
C CYS A 267 -15.89 -5.06 1.49
N ALA A 268 -15.27 -4.38 0.55
CA ALA A 268 -14.42 -5.03 -0.45
C ALA A 268 -13.02 -5.32 0.10
N VAL A 269 -12.39 -6.40 -0.40
CA VAL A 269 -10.99 -6.71 -0.15
C VAL A 269 -10.15 -6.19 -1.30
N MET A 270 -9.10 -5.46 -1.00
CA MET A 270 -8.06 -5.03 -1.94
C MET A 270 -6.69 -5.49 -1.45
N ILE A 271 -5.75 -5.63 -2.37
CA ILE A 271 -4.37 -6.03 -2.05
C ILE A 271 -3.39 -4.99 -2.60
N HIS A 272 -2.35 -4.72 -1.84
CA HIS A 272 -1.14 -4.06 -2.30
C HIS A 272 0.06 -4.99 -2.13
N ASN A 273 0.87 -5.14 -3.19
CA ASN A 273 2.16 -5.81 -3.14
C ASN A 273 3.10 -5.20 -4.18
N CYS A 274 4.13 -4.50 -3.72
CA CYS A 274 5.12 -3.86 -4.60
C CYS A 274 6.34 -4.75 -4.91
N GLY A 275 6.34 -6.01 -4.45
CA GLY A 275 7.42 -6.97 -4.69
C GLY A 275 7.49 -7.45 -6.14
N GLN A 276 8.67 -7.90 -6.57
CA GLN A 276 8.85 -8.49 -7.89
C GLN A 276 8.30 -9.90 -7.92
N GLY A 277 7.43 -10.18 -8.91
CA GLY A 277 6.80 -11.49 -9.05
C GLY A 277 5.85 -11.81 -7.91
N ALA A 278 4.93 -10.88 -7.58
CA ALA A 278 3.88 -11.08 -6.59
C ALA A 278 3.00 -12.29 -6.96
N TYR A 279 2.58 -13.05 -5.97
CA TYR A 279 1.80 -14.29 -6.11
C TYR A 279 0.31 -13.96 -6.27
N PHE A 280 -0.12 -13.62 -7.50
CA PHE A 280 -1.50 -13.22 -7.76
C PHE A 280 -2.49 -14.37 -7.62
N ASP A 281 -2.16 -15.55 -8.13
CA ASP A 281 -3.07 -16.70 -8.10
C ASP A 281 -3.31 -17.15 -6.65
N GLU A 282 -2.25 -17.30 -5.86
CA GLU A 282 -2.31 -17.74 -4.46
C GLU A 282 -3.06 -16.71 -3.58
N GLN A 283 -2.75 -15.42 -3.73
CA GLN A 283 -3.44 -14.37 -3.00
C GLN A 283 -4.90 -14.23 -3.43
N TYR A 284 -5.20 -14.41 -4.73
CA TYR A 284 -6.57 -14.41 -5.20
C TYR A 284 -7.38 -15.56 -4.60
N GLU A 285 -6.82 -16.75 -4.55
CA GLU A 285 -7.51 -17.92 -3.96
C GLU A 285 -7.81 -17.69 -2.46
N ARG A 286 -6.89 -17.12 -1.72
CA ARG A 286 -7.02 -16.87 -0.27
C ARG A 286 -7.95 -15.72 0.06
N MET A 287 -7.90 -14.62 -0.70
CA MET A 287 -8.49 -13.36 -0.29
C MET A 287 -9.63 -12.87 -1.19
N LYS A 288 -9.73 -13.37 -2.45
CA LYS A 288 -10.72 -12.95 -3.44
C LYS A 288 -10.82 -11.42 -3.59
N PRO A 289 -9.70 -10.73 -3.85
CA PRO A 289 -9.69 -9.28 -3.94
C PRO A 289 -10.45 -8.78 -5.17
N VAL A 290 -11.06 -7.59 -5.04
CA VAL A 290 -11.67 -6.88 -6.18
C VAL A 290 -10.66 -5.97 -6.90
N LEU A 291 -9.53 -5.66 -6.26
CA LEU A 291 -8.47 -4.81 -6.79
C LEU A 291 -7.11 -5.28 -6.28
N PHE A 292 -6.12 -5.30 -7.18
CA PHE A 292 -4.73 -5.57 -6.85
C PHE A 292 -3.84 -4.41 -7.28
N SER A 293 -3.15 -3.79 -6.32
CA SER A 293 -2.16 -2.74 -6.53
C SER A 293 -0.76 -3.36 -6.58
N PHE A 294 0.01 -3.07 -7.64
CA PHE A 294 1.31 -3.69 -7.86
C PHE A 294 2.23 -2.81 -8.72
N ALA A 295 3.54 -3.07 -8.66
CA ALA A 295 4.56 -2.31 -9.39
C ALA A 295 5.17 -3.11 -10.56
N HIS A 296 5.34 -4.42 -10.40
CA HIS A 296 6.05 -5.29 -11.34
C HIS A 296 5.17 -6.42 -11.85
N PRO A 297 5.47 -7.05 -13.01
CA PRO A 297 4.74 -8.21 -13.50
C PRO A 297 4.64 -9.29 -12.42
N PRO A 298 3.43 -9.87 -12.20
CA PRO A 298 3.26 -10.93 -11.23
C PRO A 298 3.99 -12.22 -11.63
N GLN A 299 4.15 -13.13 -10.69
CA GLN A 299 4.72 -14.44 -10.94
C GLN A 299 3.97 -15.14 -12.10
N GLY A 300 4.73 -15.68 -13.06
CA GLY A 300 4.17 -16.38 -14.22
C GLY A 300 3.68 -15.47 -15.35
N CYS A 301 3.93 -14.17 -15.29
CA CYS A 301 3.72 -13.23 -16.39
C CYS A 301 5.06 -12.64 -16.84
N ALA A 302 5.31 -12.60 -18.14
CA ALA A 302 6.54 -12.02 -18.70
C ALA A 302 6.51 -10.50 -18.69
N ASP A 303 5.33 -9.90 -18.83
CA ASP A 303 5.12 -8.45 -18.85
C ASP A 303 3.72 -8.05 -18.33
N MET A 304 3.44 -6.75 -18.35
CA MET A 304 2.16 -6.20 -17.91
C MET A 304 0.99 -6.55 -18.83
N LYS A 305 1.25 -6.78 -20.12
CA LYS A 305 0.21 -7.16 -21.07
C LYS A 305 -0.32 -8.54 -20.72
N GLU A 306 0.58 -9.49 -20.48
CA GLU A 306 0.20 -10.84 -20.04
C GLU A 306 -0.55 -10.82 -18.69
N ALA A 307 -0.13 -9.96 -17.76
CA ALA A 307 -0.86 -9.78 -16.50
C ALA A 307 -2.29 -9.28 -16.72
N VAL A 308 -2.50 -8.32 -17.62
CA VAL A 308 -3.84 -7.83 -17.96
C VAL A 308 -4.66 -8.93 -18.63
N GLU A 309 -4.11 -9.66 -19.60
CA GLU A 309 -4.80 -10.76 -20.29
C GLU A 309 -5.24 -11.87 -19.33
N LYS A 310 -4.45 -12.13 -18.27
CA LYS A 310 -4.72 -13.22 -17.31
C LYS A 310 -5.67 -12.82 -16.17
N TYR A 311 -5.64 -11.56 -15.74
CA TYR A 311 -6.26 -11.16 -14.46
C TYR A 311 -7.33 -10.07 -14.57
N ALA A 312 -7.43 -9.32 -15.68
CA ALA A 312 -8.36 -8.20 -15.78
C ALA A 312 -9.85 -8.59 -15.67
N ASP A 313 -10.19 -9.83 -16.04
CA ASP A 313 -11.55 -10.37 -15.89
C ASP A 313 -11.88 -10.80 -14.44
N LYS A 314 -10.84 -10.95 -13.60
CA LYS A 314 -10.99 -11.39 -12.20
C LYS A 314 -11.04 -10.22 -11.23
N MET A 315 -10.26 -9.18 -11.49
CA MET A 315 -10.07 -8.05 -10.56
C MET A 315 -9.56 -6.81 -11.28
N ILE A 316 -9.72 -5.65 -10.67
CA ILE A 316 -9.12 -4.40 -11.15
C ILE A 316 -7.62 -4.44 -10.91
N LEU A 317 -6.84 -4.16 -11.93
CA LEU A 317 -5.38 -4.03 -11.86
C LEU A 317 -5.01 -2.55 -11.69
N MET A 318 -4.31 -2.22 -10.60
CA MET A 318 -3.89 -0.86 -10.25
C MET A 318 -2.36 -0.79 -10.18
N GLY A 319 -1.78 0.10 -10.89
CA GLY A 319 -0.32 0.29 -10.99
C GLY A 319 0.00 0.79 -12.40
N THR A 320 1.12 0.85 -12.88
CA THR A 320 2.43 0.26 -12.57
C THR A 320 3.46 1.39 -12.57
N ILE A 321 3.48 2.20 -11.56
CA ILE A 321 4.46 3.28 -11.42
C ILE A 321 5.56 2.71 -10.51
N ASP A 322 6.76 2.64 -11.02
CA ASP A 322 7.94 2.22 -10.25
C ASP A 322 8.21 3.29 -9.17
N PRO A 323 8.28 2.93 -7.90
CA PRO A 323 8.48 3.88 -6.81
C PRO A 323 9.93 4.31 -6.63
N GLY A 324 10.93 3.68 -7.29
CA GLY A 324 12.36 3.88 -7.08
C GLY A 324 13.17 4.33 -8.28
#